data_0e1c21ec2af59db03466855691ed8308
#
_entry.id   0e1c21ec2af59db03466855691ed8308
#
_cell.length_a   1.000
_cell.length_b   1.000
_cell.length_c   1.000
_cell.angle_alpha   90.00
_cell.angle_beta   90.00
_cell.angle_gamma   90.00
#
_symmetry.space_group_name_H-M   'P 1'
#
loop_
_entity.id
_entity.type
_entity.pdbx_description
1 polymer ?
#
loop_
_entity_poly.entity_id
_entity_poly.type
_entity_poly.pdbx_seq_one_letter_code
_entity_poly.pdbx_strand_id
1 'polypeptide(L)'
;MRSGQAMLIAVLSLGGAILGATTVAGLLTLYQIRATTDSANSAKAIFAADAGIEWAQFDHYCTTDFLPDGSTRCPSVNAGASDYPSPTFQGSGAVITASCYKDYSAQGTATTTCSDPGILSVISGGVANVSERAFYISFSSSSPYYP
;
A
#
# COMPACT_ATOMS: atom_id res chain seq x y z
N MET A 1 56.96 -34.73 24.89
CA MET A 1 56.00 -34.72 23.75
C MET A 1 54.56 -34.25 24.12
N ARG A 2 54.30 -33.62 25.30
CA ARG A 2 52.97 -33.18 25.71
C ARG A 2 52.59 -31.73 25.33
N SER A 3 53.57 -30.87 25.00
CA SER A 3 53.34 -29.47 24.67
C SER A 3 52.71 -29.24 23.29
N GLY A 4 52.91 -30.11 22.32
CA GLY A 4 52.34 -29.99 21.00
C GLY A 4 50.84 -30.29 20.93
N GLN A 5 50.34 -31.21 21.79
CA GLN A 5 48.92 -31.55 21.84
C GLN A 5 48.09 -30.39 22.47
N ALA A 6 48.60 -29.70 23.48
CA ALA A 6 47.91 -28.57 24.10
C ALA A 6 47.76 -27.39 23.12
N MET A 7 48.77 -27.14 22.29
CA MET A 7 48.74 -26.10 21.28
C MET A 7 47.71 -26.38 20.17
N LEU A 8 47.59 -27.65 19.75
CA LEU A 8 46.63 -28.07 18.73
C LEU A 8 45.19 -27.93 19.23
N ILE A 9 44.90 -28.27 20.48
CA ILE A 9 43.57 -28.10 21.11
C ILE A 9 43.23 -26.63 21.23
N ALA A 10 44.18 -25.78 21.64
CA ALA A 10 43.96 -24.35 21.76
C ALA A 10 43.62 -23.69 20.41
N VAL A 11 44.33 -24.04 19.35
CA VAL A 11 44.05 -23.52 17.99
C VAL A 11 42.70 -24.01 17.45
N LEU A 12 42.36 -25.27 17.67
CA LEU A 12 41.06 -25.82 17.25
C LEU A 12 39.89 -25.19 18.01
N SER A 13 40.04 -24.98 19.30
CA SER A 13 38.97 -24.34 20.12
C SER A 13 38.77 -22.87 19.75
N LEU A 14 39.86 -22.12 19.55
CA LEU A 14 39.79 -20.72 19.14
C LEU A 14 39.21 -20.57 17.71
N GLY A 15 39.67 -21.38 16.78
CA GLY A 15 39.18 -21.41 15.41
C GLY A 15 37.69 -21.80 15.32
N GLY A 16 37.28 -22.78 16.11
CA GLY A 16 35.84 -23.15 16.21
C GLY A 16 34.96 -22.06 16.80
N ALA A 17 35.45 -21.36 17.81
CA ALA A 17 34.72 -20.25 18.41
C ALA A 17 34.53 -19.08 17.42
N ILE A 18 35.59 -18.74 16.67
CA ILE A 18 35.50 -17.66 15.65
C ILE A 18 34.55 -18.05 14.52
N LEU A 19 34.66 -19.29 14.00
CA LEU A 19 33.72 -19.78 12.97
C LEU A 19 32.27 -19.81 13.46
N GLY A 20 32.00 -20.22 14.68
CA GLY A 20 30.70 -20.21 15.27
C GLY A 20 30.11 -18.79 15.37
N ALA A 21 30.89 -17.83 15.87
CA ALA A 21 30.47 -16.45 16.00
C ALA A 21 30.18 -15.80 14.63
N THR A 22 31.02 -16.03 13.63
CA THR A 22 30.80 -15.48 12.28
C THR A 22 29.57 -16.08 11.59
N THR A 23 29.27 -17.34 11.81
CA THR A 23 28.07 -17.99 11.25
C THR A 23 26.79 -17.40 11.84
N VAL A 24 26.74 -17.20 13.15
CA VAL A 24 25.60 -16.58 13.83
C VAL A 24 25.40 -15.13 13.36
N ALA A 25 26.48 -14.35 13.29
CA ALA A 25 26.44 -12.98 12.79
C ALA A 25 25.91 -12.92 11.33
N GLY A 26 26.35 -13.83 10.47
CA GLY A 26 25.87 -13.92 9.08
C GLY A 26 24.36 -14.21 8.99
N LEU A 27 23.85 -15.14 9.80
CA LEU A 27 22.44 -15.45 9.85
C LEU A 27 21.59 -14.26 10.34
N LEU A 28 22.05 -13.57 11.40
CA LEU A 28 21.36 -12.38 11.89
C LEU A 28 21.29 -11.28 10.84
N THR A 29 22.36 -11.06 10.08
CA THR A 29 22.37 -10.08 8.98
C THR A 29 21.36 -10.45 7.90
N LEU A 30 21.24 -11.70 7.52
CA LEU A 30 20.23 -12.15 6.55
C LEU A 30 18.79 -11.92 7.06
N TYR A 31 18.54 -12.17 8.34
CA TYR A 31 17.22 -11.87 8.95
C TYR A 31 16.91 -10.38 8.92
N GLN A 32 17.89 -9.54 9.23
CA GLN A 32 17.71 -8.07 9.20
C GLN A 32 17.42 -7.56 7.79
N ILE A 33 18.12 -8.08 6.77
CA ILE A 33 17.87 -7.70 5.36
C ILE A 33 16.45 -8.09 4.96
N ARG A 34 15.99 -9.28 5.31
CA ARG A 34 14.58 -9.68 5.01
C ARG A 34 13.58 -8.80 5.72
N ALA A 35 13.76 -8.56 7.02
CA ALA A 35 12.86 -7.72 7.79
C ALA A 35 12.77 -6.27 7.24
N THR A 36 13.90 -5.69 6.82
CA THR A 36 13.91 -4.35 6.20
C THR A 36 13.22 -4.33 4.84
N THR A 37 13.41 -5.37 4.02
CA THR A 37 12.73 -5.50 2.73
C THR A 37 11.22 -5.63 2.88
N ASP A 38 10.76 -6.45 3.83
CA ASP A 38 9.33 -6.63 4.11
C ASP A 38 8.69 -5.35 4.65
N SER A 39 9.40 -4.61 5.51
CA SER A 39 8.97 -3.30 5.99
C SER A 39 8.84 -2.28 4.85
N ALA A 40 9.82 -2.22 3.95
CA ALA A 40 9.79 -1.34 2.79
C ALA A 40 8.64 -1.68 1.83
N ASN A 41 8.38 -2.96 1.58
CA ASN A 41 7.26 -3.40 0.75
C ASN A 41 5.91 -3.08 1.42
N SER A 42 5.80 -3.27 2.74
CA SER A 42 4.60 -2.89 3.49
C SER A 42 4.31 -1.39 3.41
N ALA A 43 5.35 -0.55 3.54
CA ALA A 43 5.20 0.90 3.39
C ALA A 43 4.73 1.27 1.97
N LYS A 44 5.31 0.68 0.92
CA LYS A 44 4.88 0.90 -0.47
C LYS A 44 3.43 0.49 -0.69
N ALA A 45 2.99 -0.64 -0.12
CA ALA A 45 1.61 -1.09 -0.21
C ALA A 45 0.64 -0.13 0.48
N ILE A 46 1.02 0.43 1.65
CA ILE A 46 0.23 1.45 2.35
C ILE A 46 0.07 2.71 1.49
N PHE A 47 1.18 3.26 0.96
CA PHE A 47 1.12 4.45 0.10
C PHE A 47 0.32 4.22 -1.18
N ALA A 48 0.40 3.00 -1.74
CA ALA A 48 -0.41 2.64 -2.90
C ALA A 48 -1.92 2.62 -2.56
N ALA A 49 -2.29 2.01 -1.44
CA ALA A 49 -3.67 1.97 -1.00
C ALA A 49 -4.22 3.38 -0.67
N ASP A 50 -3.42 4.22 -0.03
CA ASP A 50 -3.76 5.61 0.30
C ASP A 50 -4.00 6.45 -0.96
N ALA A 51 -3.09 6.38 -1.92
CA ALA A 51 -3.26 7.06 -3.21
C ALA A 51 -4.52 6.59 -3.97
N GLY A 52 -4.91 5.33 -3.82
CA GLY A 52 -6.17 4.83 -4.39
C GLY A 52 -7.40 5.41 -3.71
N ILE A 53 -7.36 5.65 -2.40
CA ILE A 53 -8.42 6.36 -1.67
C ILE A 53 -8.53 7.82 -2.12
N GLU A 54 -7.39 8.53 -2.19
CA GLU A 54 -7.37 9.93 -2.63
C GLU A 54 -7.90 10.05 -4.07
N TRP A 55 -7.50 9.14 -4.95
CA TRP A 55 -8.02 9.10 -6.31
C TRP A 55 -9.53 8.87 -6.35
N ALA A 56 -10.04 7.91 -5.59
CA ALA A 56 -11.47 7.60 -5.55
C ALA A 56 -12.29 8.76 -4.99
N GLN A 57 -11.78 9.46 -3.96
CA GLN A 57 -12.41 10.67 -3.43
C GLN A 57 -12.42 11.78 -4.48
N PHE A 58 -11.30 11.99 -5.16
CA PHE A 58 -11.21 12.98 -6.23
C PHE A 58 -12.20 12.68 -7.35
N ASP A 59 -12.24 11.44 -7.84
CA ASP A 59 -13.16 11.01 -8.88
C ASP A 59 -14.63 11.21 -8.47
N HIS A 60 -14.97 10.82 -7.24
CA HIS A 60 -16.32 10.98 -6.69
C HIS A 60 -16.73 12.46 -6.58
N TYR A 61 -15.94 13.29 -5.90
CA TYR A 61 -16.32 14.70 -5.64
C TYR A 61 -16.18 15.58 -6.88
N CYS A 62 -15.23 15.31 -7.76
CA CYS A 62 -15.06 16.11 -8.98
C CYS A 62 -16.15 15.87 -10.02
N THR A 63 -16.75 14.69 -10.02
CA THR A 63 -17.78 14.33 -11.01
C THR A 63 -19.19 14.50 -10.50
N THR A 64 -19.41 14.40 -9.17
CA THR A 64 -20.74 14.42 -8.56
C THR A 64 -21.12 15.75 -7.94
N ASP A 65 -20.16 16.56 -7.52
CA ASP A 65 -20.41 17.86 -6.88
C ASP A 65 -20.49 18.97 -7.93
N PHE A 66 -21.71 19.30 -8.32
CA PHE A 66 -21.97 20.48 -9.15
C PHE A 66 -22.12 21.72 -8.27
N LEU A 67 -21.43 22.80 -8.64
CA LEU A 67 -21.67 24.10 -8.05
C LEU A 67 -23.07 24.63 -8.46
N PRO A 68 -23.68 25.55 -7.70
CA PRO A 68 -25.00 26.12 -8.01
C PRO A 68 -25.08 26.80 -9.40
N ASP A 69 -23.94 27.15 -9.99
CA ASP A 69 -23.83 27.72 -11.33
C ASP A 69 -23.78 26.65 -12.45
N GLY A 70 -23.87 25.37 -12.11
CA GLY A 70 -23.79 24.24 -13.05
C GLY A 70 -22.37 23.85 -13.46
N SER A 71 -21.34 24.51 -12.91
CA SER A 71 -19.94 24.12 -13.12
C SER A 71 -19.54 23.00 -12.17
N THR A 72 -18.55 22.19 -12.56
CA THR A 72 -17.96 21.16 -11.68
C THR A 72 -16.93 21.79 -10.76
N ARG A 73 -16.76 21.26 -9.55
CA ARG A 73 -15.73 21.71 -8.60
C ARG A 73 -14.31 21.62 -9.14
N CYS A 74 -14.08 20.81 -10.14
CA CYS A 74 -12.78 20.60 -10.75
C CYS A 74 -12.72 21.15 -12.20
N PRO A 75 -12.59 22.46 -12.37
CA PRO A 75 -12.70 23.14 -13.68
C PRO A 75 -11.59 22.80 -14.66
N SER A 76 -10.51 22.16 -14.25
CA SER A 76 -9.42 21.71 -15.12
C SER A 76 -9.72 20.42 -15.87
N VAL A 77 -10.90 19.82 -15.62
CA VAL A 77 -11.29 18.58 -16.25
C VAL A 77 -12.30 18.87 -17.31
N ASN A 78 -11.99 18.52 -18.56
CA ASN A 78 -12.93 18.58 -19.64
C ASN A 78 -14.20 17.83 -19.24
N ALA A 79 -15.32 18.56 -19.10
CA ALA A 79 -16.64 17.99 -18.85
C ALA A 79 -16.91 16.95 -19.96
N GLY A 80 -16.78 15.68 -19.63
CA GLY A 80 -16.89 14.59 -20.59
C GLY A 80 -15.87 13.47 -20.43
N ALA A 81 -14.80 13.68 -19.66
CA ALA A 81 -13.91 12.59 -19.26
C ALA A 81 -14.55 11.84 -18.08
N SER A 82 -15.30 10.81 -18.38
CA SER A 82 -16.08 10.04 -17.41
C SER A 82 -15.23 9.24 -16.42
N ASP A 83 -13.94 9.10 -16.67
CA ASP A 83 -13.08 8.26 -15.84
C ASP A 83 -11.66 8.84 -15.80
N TYR A 84 -11.22 9.25 -14.61
CA TYR A 84 -9.81 9.48 -14.36
C TYR A 84 -9.10 8.12 -14.26
N PRO A 85 -8.03 7.91 -15.00
CA PRO A 85 -7.28 6.67 -14.86
C PRO A 85 -6.75 6.57 -13.44
N SER A 86 -6.90 5.40 -12.82
CA SER A 86 -6.32 5.16 -11.51
C SER A 86 -4.79 5.39 -11.55
N PRO A 87 -4.21 5.96 -10.50
CA PRO A 87 -2.79 6.26 -10.48
C PRO A 87 -1.95 4.99 -10.65
N THR A 88 -0.89 5.10 -11.43
CA THR A 88 0.06 3.99 -11.65
C THR A 88 1.43 4.38 -11.09
N PHE A 89 2.02 3.50 -10.30
CA PHE A 89 3.36 3.69 -9.73
C PHE A 89 4.41 3.04 -10.63
N GLN A 90 4.90 3.78 -11.62
CA GLN A 90 5.96 3.28 -12.50
C GLN A 90 7.27 3.08 -11.73
N GLY A 91 7.87 1.89 -11.86
CA GLY A 91 9.17 1.57 -11.28
C GLY A 91 9.18 1.22 -9.79
N SER A 92 8.07 1.38 -9.06
CA SER A 92 8.01 1.07 -7.62
C SER A 92 7.70 -0.40 -7.32
N GLY A 93 7.13 -1.13 -8.29
CA GLY A 93 6.57 -2.47 -8.10
C GLY A 93 5.31 -2.50 -7.24
N ALA A 94 4.71 -1.33 -6.96
CA ALA A 94 3.44 -1.24 -6.25
C ALA A 94 2.27 -1.14 -7.24
N VAL A 95 1.17 -1.81 -6.93
CA VAL A 95 -0.07 -1.83 -7.72
C VAL A 95 -1.22 -1.35 -6.86
N ILE A 96 -2.10 -0.55 -7.44
CA ILE A 96 -3.34 -0.07 -6.81
C ILE A 96 -4.52 -0.82 -7.39
N THR A 97 -5.46 -1.17 -6.52
CA THR A 97 -6.80 -1.65 -6.88
C THR A 97 -7.81 -0.85 -6.10
N ALA A 98 -8.60 -0.01 -6.76
CA ALA A 98 -9.71 0.69 -6.13
C ALA A 98 -11.04 0.09 -6.61
N SER A 99 -11.94 -0.20 -5.69
CA SER A 99 -13.26 -0.74 -5.93
C SER A 99 -14.30 0.10 -5.21
N CYS A 100 -15.29 0.59 -5.95
CA CYS A 100 -16.34 1.45 -5.44
C CYS A 100 -17.65 0.68 -5.33
N TYR A 101 -18.42 0.95 -4.28
CA TYR A 101 -19.63 0.20 -3.94
C TYR A 101 -20.81 1.13 -3.69
N LYS A 102 -22.01 0.69 -4.08
CA LYS A 102 -23.27 1.40 -3.83
C LYS A 102 -23.90 1.07 -2.46
N ASP A 103 -23.14 0.43 -1.59
CA ASP A 103 -23.54 0.10 -0.23
C ASP A 103 -22.43 0.45 0.77
N TYR A 104 -22.82 0.65 2.05
CA TYR A 104 -21.85 0.95 3.11
C TYR A 104 -21.06 -0.25 3.61
N SER A 105 -21.49 -1.45 3.26
CA SER A 105 -20.83 -2.69 3.71
C SER A 105 -19.74 -3.18 2.77
N ALA A 106 -19.65 -2.57 1.59
CA ALA A 106 -18.77 -3.00 0.50
C ALA A 106 -18.92 -4.49 0.13
N GLN A 107 -20.13 -5.03 0.28
CA GLN A 107 -20.47 -6.43 -0.02
C GLN A 107 -21.25 -6.58 -1.34
N GLY A 108 -21.67 -5.47 -1.93
CA GLY A 108 -22.36 -5.44 -3.21
C GLY A 108 -21.43 -5.66 -4.40
N THR A 109 -21.97 -5.46 -5.60
CA THR A 109 -21.18 -5.53 -6.83
C THR A 109 -20.21 -4.36 -6.88
N ALA A 110 -18.92 -4.67 -6.91
CA ALA A 110 -17.86 -3.66 -7.06
C ALA A 110 -17.90 -3.05 -8.47
N THR A 111 -17.66 -1.76 -8.55
CA THR A 111 -17.39 -1.06 -9.81
C THR A 111 -16.00 -0.42 -9.74
N THR A 112 -15.35 -0.32 -10.88
CA THR A 112 -14.06 0.38 -11.01
C THR A 112 -14.21 1.87 -11.23
N THR A 113 -15.44 2.36 -11.41
CA THR A 113 -15.78 3.75 -11.64
C THR A 113 -16.37 4.34 -10.38
N CYS A 114 -15.73 5.34 -9.80
CA CYS A 114 -16.16 6.00 -8.56
C CYS A 114 -16.97 7.29 -8.80
N SER A 115 -17.13 7.69 -10.05
CA SER A 115 -17.84 8.90 -10.47
C SER A 115 -19.38 8.83 -10.38
N ASP A 116 -19.93 7.65 -10.06
CA ASP A 116 -21.39 7.50 -9.89
C ASP A 116 -21.83 8.13 -8.55
N PRO A 117 -22.82 9.04 -8.53
CA PRO A 117 -23.33 9.66 -7.30
C PRO A 117 -23.95 8.67 -6.30
N GLY A 118 -24.27 7.46 -6.75
CA GLY A 118 -24.75 6.38 -5.88
C GLY A 118 -23.66 5.61 -5.15
N ILE A 119 -22.40 5.94 -5.30
CA ILE A 119 -21.30 5.30 -4.56
C ILE A 119 -21.31 5.75 -3.11
N LEU A 120 -21.36 4.78 -2.20
CA LEU A 120 -21.41 5.01 -0.74
C LEU A 120 -20.14 4.55 -0.02
N SER A 121 -19.36 3.69 -0.63
CA SER A 121 -18.09 3.24 -0.03
C SER A 121 -17.05 2.85 -1.07
N VAL A 122 -15.80 2.89 -0.66
CA VAL A 122 -14.63 2.52 -1.47
C VAL A 122 -13.70 1.63 -0.65
N ILE A 123 -13.21 0.58 -1.30
CA ILE A 123 -12.06 -0.19 -0.83
C ILE A 123 -10.90 0.08 -1.79
N SER A 124 -9.78 0.53 -1.26
CA SER A 124 -8.54 0.65 -2.01
C SER A 124 -7.51 -0.33 -1.49
N GLY A 125 -7.05 -1.22 -2.35
CA GLY A 125 -5.97 -2.16 -2.09
C GLY A 125 -4.67 -1.67 -2.71
N GLY A 126 -3.59 -1.73 -1.92
CA GLY A 126 -2.23 -1.54 -2.39
C GLY A 126 -1.43 -2.83 -2.24
N VAL A 127 -0.79 -3.26 -3.30
CA VAL A 127 0.05 -4.47 -3.32
C VAL A 127 1.46 -4.08 -3.70
N ALA A 128 2.44 -4.51 -2.92
CA ALA A 128 3.85 -4.36 -3.25
C ALA A 128 4.59 -5.67 -2.93
N ASN A 129 5.01 -6.38 -3.96
CA ASN A 129 5.59 -7.71 -3.89
C ASN A 129 4.63 -8.68 -3.15
N VAL A 130 5.00 -9.15 -1.94
CA VAL A 130 4.20 -10.05 -1.10
C VAL A 130 3.35 -9.32 -0.06
N SER A 131 3.50 -8.01 0.06
CA SER A 131 2.77 -7.20 1.03
C SER A 131 1.52 -6.63 0.39
N GLU A 132 0.37 -6.86 1.03
CA GLU A 132 -0.92 -6.32 0.64
C GLU A 132 -1.51 -5.52 1.80
N ARG A 133 -2.09 -4.35 1.49
CA ARG A 133 -2.78 -3.47 2.43
C ARG A 133 -4.05 -2.96 1.78
N ALA A 134 -5.11 -2.83 2.54
CA ALA A 134 -6.36 -2.27 2.06
C ALA A 134 -6.89 -1.23 3.03
N PHE A 135 -7.44 -0.16 2.47
CA PHE A 135 -8.18 0.87 3.19
C PHE A 135 -9.64 0.87 2.75
N TYR A 136 -10.50 1.17 3.69
CA TYR A 136 -11.92 1.33 3.47
C TYR A 136 -12.34 2.73 3.90
N ILE A 137 -13.12 3.40 3.06
CA ILE A 137 -13.82 4.63 3.42
C ILE A 137 -15.29 4.52 3.04
N SER A 138 -16.15 5.23 3.79
CA SER A 138 -17.54 5.44 3.42
C SER A 138 -17.78 6.93 3.19
N PHE A 139 -18.53 7.25 2.13
CA PHE A 139 -19.00 8.59 1.88
C PHE A 139 -20.26 8.83 2.72
N SER A 140 -20.24 9.81 3.61
CA SER A 140 -21.45 10.24 4.27
C SER A 140 -22.27 11.07 3.28
N SER A 141 -23.50 10.66 2.99
CA SER A 141 -24.45 11.47 2.25
C SER A 141 -25.02 12.58 3.16
N SER A 142 -24.15 13.38 3.76
CA SER A 142 -24.57 14.65 4.31
C SER A 142 -24.81 15.59 3.13
N SER A 143 -25.98 15.50 2.52
CA SER A 143 -26.50 16.62 1.74
C SER A 143 -26.35 17.85 2.62
N PRO A 144 -25.53 18.84 2.30
CA PRO A 144 -25.62 20.12 2.95
C PRO A 144 -26.95 20.71 2.49
N TYR A 145 -27.99 20.48 3.30
CA TYR A 145 -29.23 21.25 3.19
C TYR A 145 -28.82 22.68 3.53
N TYR A 146 -28.51 23.48 2.52
CA TYR A 146 -28.49 24.92 2.65
C TYR A 146 -29.95 25.35 2.76
N PRO A 147 -30.33 25.99 3.89
CA PRO A 147 -31.64 26.61 4.02
C PRO A 147 -31.76 27.84 3.09
#